data_7beffac1e298b8507d2dd8b43a12734d
#
_entry.id   7beffac1e298b8507d2dd8b43a12734d
#
_cell.length_a   1.000
_cell.length_b   1.000
_cell.length_c   1.000
_cell.angle_alpha   90.00
_cell.angle_beta   90.00
_cell.angle_gamma   90.00
#
_symmetry.space_group_name_H-M   'P 1'
#
loop_
_entity.id
_entity.type
_entity.pdbx_description
1 polymer ?
#
loop_
_entity_poly.entity_id
_entity_poly.type
_entity_poly.pdbx_seq_one_letter_code
_entity_poly.pdbx_strand_id
1 'polypeptide(L)'
;MTKTADTTAKPSGRQPGGIPRSVWALGFVSMFMDISSEMIHALLPIYMVAVLGTSVLAVGLIEGIAEATASIMKVFSGAISDRFGKRKLLAVIGYGLGALTKPVFPLAGTLGWLVGARFVDRIGKGIRGAPRDALVADVTPHDIRGAAYGLRQTLDTIGAFTGPLLAMSLMWWTANNYQLVFWFAVLPAFVSVAILVLFVREPKLPATSRPRKLPLSKAELARLGTRYWWIIGIGLAFTLARFSEAFLILRAQATGLEPMWAPAVLVVMGLAYSLSAYPAGVLSDRMRKMDLLLIGVALLIAADLVLAFVPGLAGLGLGVALWGLHMGFTQGLFNVLIADSAPADLRGTAFGMFHLLTGVALLLASIIAGALWDAIGFQGTFAAGACFAGLTAISLLILRRTHRAEF
;
A
#
# COMPACT_ATOMS: atom_id res chain seq x y z
N MET A 1 -47.37 -14.62 -49.05
CA MET A 1 -45.96 -15.09 -49.18
C MET A 1 -45.03 -13.99 -48.62
N THR A 2 -44.80 -14.03 -47.32
CA THR A 2 -43.95 -13.08 -46.60
C THR A 2 -42.66 -13.82 -46.16
N LYS A 3 -41.54 -13.45 -46.78
CA LYS A 3 -40.20 -13.98 -46.45
C LYS A 3 -39.75 -13.40 -45.14
N THR A 4 -39.68 -14.19 -44.09
CA THR A 4 -38.97 -13.93 -42.85
C THR A 4 -37.46 -14.06 -43.12
N ALA A 5 -36.74 -12.95 -42.98
CA ALA A 5 -35.30 -12.93 -43.04
C ALA A 5 -34.76 -13.36 -41.67
N ASP A 6 -34.18 -14.54 -41.64
CA ASP A 6 -33.44 -15.13 -40.53
C ASP A 6 -32.07 -14.48 -40.45
N THR A 7 -31.88 -13.50 -39.52
CA THR A 7 -30.60 -12.87 -39.21
C THR A 7 -29.97 -13.56 -38.01
N THR A 8 -29.47 -14.78 -38.20
CA THR A 8 -28.53 -15.40 -37.24
C THR A 8 -27.19 -14.70 -37.38
N ALA A 9 -26.99 -13.62 -36.62
CA ALA A 9 -25.68 -13.04 -36.39
C ALA A 9 -24.78 -14.09 -35.71
N LYS A 10 -23.85 -14.68 -36.47
CA LYS A 10 -22.75 -15.50 -35.92
C LYS A 10 -22.03 -14.71 -34.83
N PRO A 11 -21.81 -15.26 -33.63
CA PRO A 11 -20.93 -14.65 -32.66
C PRO A 11 -19.53 -14.59 -33.28
N SER A 12 -19.02 -13.37 -33.45
CA SER A 12 -17.66 -13.09 -33.92
C SER A 12 -16.67 -13.87 -33.08
N GLY A 13 -15.87 -14.69 -33.75
CA GLY A 13 -14.90 -15.60 -33.13
C GLY A 13 -14.06 -14.90 -32.08
N ARG A 14 -14.13 -15.39 -30.85
CA ARG A 14 -13.19 -15.10 -29.79
C ARG A 14 -11.80 -15.49 -30.26
N GLN A 15 -11.00 -14.54 -30.69
CA GLN A 15 -9.56 -14.72 -30.62
C GLN A 15 -9.21 -14.67 -29.12
N PRO A 16 -8.48 -15.65 -28.57
CA PRO A 16 -7.95 -15.53 -27.21
C PRO A 16 -6.89 -14.43 -27.24
N GLY A 17 -7.34 -13.20 -27.04
CA GLY A 17 -6.46 -12.05 -26.95
C GLY A 17 -5.65 -12.16 -25.68
N GLY A 18 -4.36 -12.39 -25.78
CA GLY A 18 -3.44 -12.31 -24.66
C GLY A 18 -3.49 -10.91 -24.00
N ILE A 19 -2.99 -10.78 -22.79
CA ILE A 19 -2.93 -9.50 -22.05
C ILE A 19 -2.23 -8.44 -22.91
N PRO A 20 -2.84 -7.24 -23.08
CA PRO A 20 -2.30 -6.17 -23.94
C PRO A 20 -0.87 -5.77 -23.56
N ARG A 21 -0.04 -5.44 -24.53
CA ARG A 21 1.36 -5.00 -24.30
C ARG A 21 1.47 -3.80 -23.36
N SER A 22 0.49 -2.89 -23.41
CA SER A 22 0.45 -1.73 -22.49
C SER A 22 0.27 -2.13 -21.03
N VAL A 23 -0.41 -3.24 -20.73
CA VAL A 23 -0.56 -3.76 -19.36
C VAL A 23 0.76 -4.33 -18.85
N TRP A 24 1.49 -5.08 -19.68
CA TRP A 24 2.84 -5.52 -19.36
C TRP A 24 3.77 -4.34 -19.09
N ALA A 25 3.73 -3.32 -19.96
CA ALA A 25 4.52 -2.10 -19.76
C ALA A 25 4.18 -1.42 -18.44
N LEU A 26 2.88 -1.23 -18.09
CA LEU A 26 2.44 -0.66 -16.82
C LEU A 26 2.86 -1.51 -15.61
N GLY A 27 2.86 -2.82 -15.74
CA GLY A 27 3.36 -3.73 -14.73
C GLY A 27 4.86 -3.55 -14.49
N PHE A 28 5.68 -3.50 -15.56
CA PHE A 28 7.13 -3.23 -15.45
C PHE A 28 7.41 -1.83 -14.91
N VAL A 29 6.64 -0.82 -15.29
CA VAL A 29 6.72 0.53 -14.72
C VAL A 29 6.58 0.48 -13.19
N SER A 30 5.58 -0.22 -12.70
CA SER A 30 5.36 -0.40 -11.26
C SER A 30 6.50 -1.17 -10.62
N MET A 31 6.87 -2.31 -11.19
CA MET A 31 7.96 -3.17 -10.68
C MET A 31 9.28 -2.41 -10.50
N PHE A 32 9.74 -1.72 -11.53
CA PHE A 32 11.01 -0.98 -11.45
C PHE A 32 10.95 0.19 -10.47
N MET A 33 9.81 0.89 -10.39
CA MET A 33 9.66 1.96 -9.41
C MET A 33 9.59 1.42 -7.99
N ASP A 34 8.97 0.25 -7.79
CA ASP A 34 8.89 -0.38 -6.47
C ASP A 34 10.25 -0.95 -6.06
N ILE A 35 11.04 -1.57 -6.97
CA ILE A 35 12.43 -1.92 -6.71
C ILE A 35 13.20 -0.70 -6.18
N SER A 36 13.15 0.42 -6.89
CA SER A 36 13.82 1.66 -6.48
C SER A 36 13.36 2.16 -5.12
N SER A 37 12.05 2.24 -4.93
CA SER A 37 11.47 2.81 -3.70
C SER A 37 11.71 1.93 -2.49
N GLU A 38 11.62 0.60 -2.66
CA GLU A 38 11.81 -0.36 -1.58
C GLU A 38 13.29 -0.53 -1.20
N MET A 39 14.24 -0.38 -2.14
CA MET A 39 15.66 -0.30 -1.80
C MET A 39 15.95 0.84 -0.82
N ILE A 40 15.37 2.02 -1.05
CA ILE A 40 15.54 3.18 -0.16
C ILE A 40 14.75 2.98 1.13
N HIS A 41 13.47 2.59 1.04
CA HIS A 41 12.58 2.42 2.19
C HIS A 41 13.13 1.41 3.20
N ALA A 42 13.71 0.32 2.74
CA ALA A 42 14.28 -0.72 3.58
C ALA A 42 15.50 -0.27 4.41
N LEU A 43 16.21 0.76 3.96
CA LEU A 43 17.43 1.25 4.63
C LEU A 43 17.23 2.61 5.31
N LEU A 44 16.22 3.38 4.89
CA LEU A 44 16.03 4.76 5.31
C LEU A 44 15.85 4.93 6.83
N PRO A 45 15.06 4.10 7.55
CA PRO A 45 14.90 4.22 8.99
C PRO A 45 16.22 4.06 9.76
N ILE A 46 17.04 3.06 9.33
CA ILE A 46 18.35 2.82 9.94
C ILE A 46 19.30 3.96 9.62
N TYR A 47 19.32 4.42 8.36
CA TYR A 47 20.14 5.55 7.95
C TYR A 47 19.84 6.81 8.77
N MET A 48 18.54 7.10 9.00
CA MET A 48 18.13 8.24 9.84
C MET A 48 18.62 8.11 11.28
N VAL A 49 18.48 6.93 11.88
CA VAL A 49 18.86 6.74 13.29
C VAL A 49 20.36 6.57 13.45
N ALA A 50 20.99 5.64 12.71
CA ALA A 50 22.38 5.26 12.91
C ALA A 50 23.40 6.25 12.29
N VAL A 51 23.04 6.90 11.17
CA VAL A 51 23.96 7.81 10.45
C VAL A 51 23.65 9.27 10.75
N LEU A 52 22.36 9.67 10.71
CA LEU A 52 21.96 11.05 10.95
C LEU A 52 21.65 11.35 12.43
N GLY A 53 21.67 10.35 13.31
CA GLY A 53 21.45 10.52 14.75
C GLY A 53 20.05 10.99 15.13
N THR A 54 19.04 10.72 14.30
CA THR A 54 17.67 11.16 14.57
C THR A 54 16.99 10.27 15.61
N SER A 55 16.05 10.83 16.39
CA SER A 55 15.20 10.04 17.30
C SER A 55 14.23 9.15 16.53
N VAL A 56 13.76 8.08 17.18
CA VAL A 56 12.75 7.20 16.58
C VAL A 56 11.40 7.90 16.45
N LEU A 57 11.10 8.86 17.33
CA LEU A 57 9.95 9.76 17.16
C LEU A 57 10.03 10.53 15.85
N ALA A 58 11.21 11.08 15.48
CA ALA A 58 11.37 11.78 14.22
C ALA A 58 11.16 10.84 13.02
N VAL A 59 11.65 9.60 13.08
CA VAL A 59 11.37 8.58 12.06
C VAL A 59 9.86 8.33 11.95
N GLY A 60 9.17 8.12 13.06
CA GLY A 60 7.72 7.91 13.10
C GLY A 60 6.93 9.07 12.50
N LEU A 61 7.34 10.31 12.81
CA LEU A 61 6.73 11.53 12.25
C LEU A 61 6.95 11.62 10.72
N ILE A 62 8.17 11.39 10.25
CA ILE A 62 8.52 11.46 8.84
C ILE A 62 7.78 10.40 8.04
N GLU A 63 7.79 9.14 8.49
CA GLU A 63 7.08 8.05 7.83
C GLU A 63 5.56 8.23 7.90
N GLY A 64 5.03 8.65 9.03
CA GLY A 64 3.61 8.95 9.19
C GLY A 64 3.12 10.05 8.26
N ILE A 65 3.84 11.19 8.16
CA ILE A 65 3.54 12.26 7.20
C ILE A 65 3.64 11.74 5.76
N ALA A 66 4.66 10.95 5.47
CA ALA A 66 4.88 10.39 4.14
C ALA A 66 3.69 9.51 3.68
N GLU A 67 3.25 8.57 4.50
CA GLU A 67 2.15 7.68 4.17
C GLU A 67 0.78 8.40 4.16
N ALA A 68 0.54 9.34 5.08
CA ALA A 68 -0.65 10.18 5.06
C ALA A 68 -0.72 11.01 3.77
N THR A 69 0.40 11.61 3.36
CA THR A 69 0.50 12.37 2.11
C THR A 69 0.16 11.53 0.90
N ALA A 70 0.73 10.31 0.78
CA ALA A 70 0.42 9.41 -0.33
C ALA A 70 -1.07 9.04 -0.37
N SER A 71 -1.66 8.75 0.79
CA SER A 71 -3.08 8.39 0.92
C SER A 71 -4.00 9.54 0.53
N ILE A 72 -3.72 10.75 1.01
CA ILE A 72 -4.49 11.96 0.70
C ILE A 72 -4.39 12.29 -0.79
N MET A 73 -3.17 12.30 -1.34
CA MET A 73 -2.94 12.61 -2.76
C MET A 73 -3.60 11.60 -3.69
N LYS A 74 -3.69 10.31 -3.30
CA LYS A 74 -4.37 9.27 -4.07
C LYS A 74 -5.86 9.57 -4.25
N VAL A 75 -6.53 10.12 -3.23
CA VAL A 75 -7.96 10.51 -3.31
C VAL A 75 -8.17 11.60 -4.36
N PHE A 76 -7.34 12.65 -4.32
CA PHE A 76 -7.47 13.77 -5.25
C PHE A 76 -7.02 13.42 -6.67
N SER A 77 -5.98 12.61 -6.82
CA SER A 77 -5.45 12.24 -8.14
C SER A 77 -6.44 11.46 -8.98
N GLY A 78 -7.26 10.58 -8.36
CA GLY A 78 -8.34 9.87 -9.04
C GLY A 78 -9.38 10.83 -9.62
N ALA A 79 -9.85 11.79 -8.81
CA ALA A 79 -10.83 12.78 -9.24
C ALA A 79 -10.30 13.69 -10.36
N ILE A 80 -9.03 14.11 -10.23
CA ILE A 80 -8.34 14.93 -11.24
C ILE A 80 -8.18 14.14 -12.56
N SER A 81 -7.78 12.87 -12.45
CA SER A 81 -7.62 11.96 -13.59
C SER A 81 -8.91 11.80 -14.37
N ASP A 82 -10.02 11.58 -13.67
CA ASP A 82 -11.35 11.41 -14.29
C ASP A 82 -11.85 12.71 -14.93
N ARG A 83 -11.52 13.87 -14.36
CA ARG A 83 -11.94 15.19 -14.87
C ARG A 83 -11.19 15.60 -16.13
N PHE A 84 -9.87 15.38 -16.16
CA PHE A 84 -9.04 15.84 -17.28
C PHE A 84 -8.87 14.80 -18.39
N GLY A 85 -9.17 13.52 -18.13
CA GLY A 85 -9.03 12.43 -19.10
C GLY A 85 -7.59 12.16 -19.55
N LYS A 86 -6.59 12.83 -18.96
CA LYS A 86 -5.16 12.70 -19.31
C LYS A 86 -4.44 11.79 -18.31
N ARG A 87 -4.81 10.51 -18.31
CA ARG A 87 -4.33 9.53 -17.31
C ARG A 87 -2.83 9.26 -17.43
N LYS A 88 -2.32 9.12 -18.65
CA LYS A 88 -0.88 8.93 -18.89
C LYS A 88 -0.07 10.12 -18.40
N LEU A 89 -0.50 11.35 -18.66
CA LEU A 89 0.22 12.54 -18.22
C LEU A 89 0.34 12.59 -16.69
N LEU A 90 -0.75 12.33 -15.95
CA LEU A 90 -0.72 12.29 -14.49
C LEU A 90 0.17 11.17 -13.96
N ALA A 91 0.12 9.99 -14.59
CA ALA A 91 1.04 8.91 -14.25
C ALA A 91 2.51 9.33 -14.48
N VAL A 92 2.84 9.94 -15.64
CA VAL A 92 4.19 10.42 -15.93
C VAL A 92 4.66 11.46 -14.91
N ILE A 93 3.79 12.41 -14.52
CA ILE A 93 4.12 13.39 -13.47
C ILE A 93 4.41 12.67 -12.14
N GLY A 94 3.55 11.74 -11.71
CA GLY A 94 3.72 11.03 -10.44
C GLY A 94 4.96 10.13 -10.40
N TYR A 95 5.21 9.37 -11.48
CA TYR A 95 6.43 8.55 -11.60
C TYR A 95 7.67 9.42 -11.77
N GLY A 96 7.58 10.51 -12.53
CA GLY A 96 8.67 11.47 -12.74
C GLY A 96 9.08 12.16 -11.44
N LEU A 97 8.11 12.65 -10.65
CA LEU A 97 8.40 13.20 -9.31
C LEU A 97 9.12 12.18 -8.43
N GLY A 98 8.62 10.93 -8.39
CA GLY A 98 9.29 9.86 -7.66
C GLY A 98 10.72 9.61 -8.15
N ALA A 99 10.95 9.55 -9.46
CA ALA A 99 12.30 9.33 -10.01
C ALA A 99 13.25 10.51 -9.75
N LEU A 100 12.77 11.74 -9.87
CA LEU A 100 13.58 12.94 -9.62
C LEU A 100 13.99 13.12 -8.16
N THR A 101 13.25 12.55 -7.22
CA THR A 101 13.65 12.57 -5.80
C THR A 101 14.75 11.56 -5.47
N LYS A 102 14.91 10.48 -6.27
CA LYS A 102 15.87 9.41 -5.96
C LYS A 102 17.33 9.90 -5.86
N PRO A 103 17.85 10.77 -6.75
CA PRO A 103 19.19 11.31 -6.62
C PRO A 103 19.41 12.19 -5.38
N VAL A 104 18.32 12.74 -4.80
CA VAL A 104 18.41 13.58 -3.61
C VAL A 104 18.79 12.77 -2.37
N PHE A 105 18.35 11.51 -2.25
CA PHE A 105 18.66 10.66 -1.10
C PHE A 105 20.17 10.44 -0.87
N PRO A 106 20.97 10.03 -1.88
CA PRO A 106 22.42 9.88 -1.69
C PRO A 106 23.14 11.22 -1.52
N LEU A 107 22.57 12.33 -1.99
CA LEU A 107 23.13 13.67 -1.87
C LEU A 107 22.67 14.40 -0.60
N ALA A 108 21.71 13.85 0.14
CA ALA A 108 21.16 14.49 1.33
C ALA A 108 22.19 14.53 2.47
N GLY A 109 22.86 15.66 2.63
CA GLY A 109 23.78 15.91 3.74
C GLY A 109 23.09 16.29 5.05
N THR A 110 21.76 16.51 5.05
CA THR A 110 20.99 16.87 6.23
C THR A 110 19.62 16.19 6.22
N LEU A 111 19.03 16.04 7.42
CA LEU A 111 17.68 15.48 7.59
C LEU A 111 16.63 16.25 6.77
N GLY A 112 16.75 17.59 6.66
CA GLY A 112 15.78 18.42 5.92
C GLY A 112 15.69 18.04 4.43
N TRP A 113 16.81 17.80 3.75
CA TRP A 113 16.84 17.35 2.36
C TRP A 113 16.19 15.97 2.18
N LEU A 114 16.47 15.06 3.11
CA LEU A 114 15.91 13.72 3.11
C LEU A 114 14.39 13.74 3.31
N VAL A 115 13.91 14.54 4.28
CA VAL A 115 12.47 14.74 4.54
C VAL A 115 11.79 15.34 3.33
N GLY A 116 12.37 16.37 2.71
CA GLY A 116 11.87 16.99 1.48
C GLY A 116 11.75 15.99 0.33
N ALA A 117 12.81 15.20 0.08
CA ALA A 117 12.81 14.15 -0.94
C ALA A 117 11.73 13.10 -0.66
N ARG A 118 11.62 12.63 0.60
CA ARG A 118 10.61 11.65 1.01
C ARG A 118 9.20 12.17 0.79
N PHE A 119 8.93 13.42 1.17
CA PHE A 119 7.63 14.05 1.01
C PHE A 119 7.23 14.18 -0.47
N VAL A 120 8.13 14.67 -1.33
CA VAL A 120 7.87 14.79 -2.77
C VAL A 120 7.70 13.41 -3.42
N ASP A 121 8.48 12.40 -3.04
CA ASP A 121 8.30 11.02 -3.49
C ASP A 121 6.90 10.49 -3.15
N ARG A 122 6.40 10.77 -1.93
CA ARG A 122 5.05 10.34 -1.51
C ARG A 122 3.93 11.08 -2.24
N ILE A 123 4.11 12.36 -2.54
CA ILE A 123 3.21 13.09 -3.45
C ILE A 123 3.16 12.38 -4.81
N GLY A 124 4.33 12.07 -5.37
CA GLY A 124 4.44 11.32 -6.63
C GLY A 124 3.73 9.96 -6.58
N LYS A 125 3.90 9.19 -5.48
CA LYS A 125 3.22 7.91 -5.25
C LYS A 125 1.69 8.09 -5.22
N GLY A 126 1.20 9.10 -4.52
CA GLY A 126 -0.23 9.40 -4.47
C GLY A 126 -0.82 9.82 -5.83
N ILE A 127 -0.09 10.66 -6.58
CA ILE A 127 -0.53 11.12 -7.90
C ILE A 127 -0.62 9.96 -8.91
N ARG A 128 0.37 9.05 -8.93
CA ARG A 128 0.45 8.00 -9.94
C ARG A 128 -0.53 6.84 -9.77
N GLY A 129 -0.96 6.54 -8.53
CA GLY A 129 -1.68 5.31 -8.21
C GLY A 129 -3.00 5.16 -8.97
N ALA A 130 -3.94 6.09 -8.77
CA ALA A 130 -5.26 6.03 -9.39
C ALA A 130 -5.23 6.16 -10.92
N PRO A 131 -4.46 7.10 -11.53
CA PRO A 131 -4.34 7.16 -12.99
C PRO A 131 -3.75 5.90 -13.63
N ARG A 132 -2.74 5.28 -13.00
CA ARG A 132 -2.17 4.02 -13.46
C ARG A 132 -3.19 2.90 -13.51
N ASP A 133 -3.94 2.73 -12.41
CA ASP A 133 -4.94 1.68 -12.30
C ASP A 133 -6.09 1.91 -13.30
N ALA A 134 -6.46 3.16 -13.52
CA ALA A 134 -7.42 3.53 -14.53
C ALA A 134 -6.92 3.24 -15.97
N LEU A 135 -5.63 3.50 -16.27
CA LEU A 135 -5.03 3.13 -17.56
C LEU A 135 -5.10 1.63 -17.81
N VAL A 136 -4.82 0.79 -16.81
CA VAL A 136 -4.97 -0.67 -16.94
C VAL A 136 -6.38 -1.04 -17.36
N ALA A 137 -7.41 -0.43 -16.72
CA ALA A 137 -8.80 -0.69 -17.08
C ALA A 137 -9.14 -0.25 -18.50
N ASP A 138 -8.61 0.90 -18.95
CA ASP A 138 -8.93 1.48 -20.25
C ASP A 138 -8.32 0.73 -21.43
N VAL A 139 -7.11 0.17 -21.25
CA VAL A 139 -6.41 -0.58 -22.31
C VAL A 139 -6.78 -2.06 -22.33
N THR A 140 -7.63 -2.53 -21.37
CA THR A 140 -7.93 -3.95 -21.20
C THR A 140 -9.39 -4.24 -21.51
N PRO A 141 -9.71 -5.20 -22.40
CA PRO A 141 -11.05 -5.72 -22.60
C PRO A 141 -11.69 -6.18 -21.27
N HIS A 142 -13.01 -6.01 -21.15
CA HIS A 142 -13.73 -6.22 -19.88
C HIS A 142 -13.61 -7.66 -19.34
N ASP A 143 -13.58 -8.64 -20.22
CA ASP A 143 -13.51 -10.07 -19.94
C ASP A 143 -12.17 -10.55 -19.36
N ILE A 144 -11.07 -9.80 -19.57
CA ILE A 144 -9.72 -10.14 -19.08
C ILE A 144 -9.16 -9.12 -18.08
N ARG A 145 -9.96 -8.17 -17.59
CA ARG A 145 -9.51 -7.15 -16.62
C ARG A 145 -8.94 -7.74 -15.34
N GLY A 146 -9.54 -8.82 -14.84
CA GLY A 146 -9.02 -9.52 -13.65
C GLY A 146 -7.60 -10.03 -13.87
N ALA A 147 -7.33 -10.65 -15.01
CA ALA A 147 -5.97 -11.12 -15.37
C ALA A 147 -4.98 -9.96 -15.53
N ALA A 148 -5.41 -8.84 -16.11
CA ALA A 148 -4.57 -7.64 -16.28
C ALA A 148 -4.17 -7.02 -14.93
N TYR A 149 -5.12 -6.88 -14.02
CA TYR A 149 -4.82 -6.40 -12.65
C TYR A 149 -3.98 -7.40 -11.86
N GLY A 150 -4.24 -8.71 -12.04
CA GLY A 150 -3.44 -9.77 -11.44
C GLY A 150 -1.98 -9.71 -11.88
N LEU A 151 -1.73 -9.60 -13.20
CA LEU A 151 -0.38 -9.44 -13.74
C LEU A 151 0.32 -8.21 -13.17
N ARG A 152 -0.36 -7.05 -13.17
CA ARG A 152 0.20 -5.83 -12.61
C ARG A 152 0.55 -6.01 -11.12
N GLN A 153 -0.34 -6.61 -10.34
CA GLN A 153 -0.09 -6.84 -8.91
C GLN A 153 1.06 -7.81 -8.67
N THR A 154 1.19 -8.84 -9.51
CA THR A 154 2.33 -9.77 -9.43
C THR A 154 3.64 -9.05 -9.67
N LEU A 155 3.72 -8.17 -10.69
CA LEU A 155 4.92 -7.39 -10.96
C LEU A 155 5.21 -6.37 -9.86
N ASP A 156 4.19 -5.71 -9.27
CA ASP A 156 4.34 -4.88 -8.07
C ASP A 156 4.99 -5.70 -6.92
N THR A 157 4.45 -6.89 -6.64
CA THR A 157 4.95 -7.77 -5.57
C THR A 157 6.39 -8.22 -5.82
N ILE A 158 6.74 -8.56 -7.07
CA ILE A 158 8.13 -8.87 -7.45
C ILE A 158 9.04 -7.67 -7.16
N GLY A 159 8.61 -6.46 -7.51
CA GLY A 159 9.36 -5.24 -7.21
C GLY A 159 9.55 -5.01 -5.72
N ALA A 160 8.47 -5.13 -4.95
CA ALA A 160 8.48 -4.96 -3.50
C ALA A 160 9.38 -5.99 -2.77
N PHE A 161 9.46 -7.21 -3.29
CA PHE A 161 10.33 -8.26 -2.76
C PHE A 161 11.79 -8.09 -3.20
N THR A 162 12.00 -7.75 -4.47
CA THR A 162 13.35 -7.62 -5.06
C THR A 162 14.09 -6.40 -4.51
N GLY A 163 13.39 -5.30 -4.20
CA GLY A 163 13.99 -4.07 -3.68
C GLY A 163 14.81 -4.30 -2.41
N PRO A 164 14.23 -4.82 -1.32
CA PRO A 164 14.97 -5.13 -0.10
C PRO A 164 16.10 -6.15 -0.29
N LEU A 165 15.92 -7.17 -1.14
CA LEU A 165 16.97 -8.14 -1.47
C LEU A 165 18.17 -7.48 -2.16
N LEU A 166 17.91 -6.59 -3.11
CA LEU A 166 18.99 -5.82 -3.77
C LEU A 166 19.66 -4.87 -2.78
N ALA A 167 18.88 -4.22 -1.90
CA ALA A 167 19.44 -3.36 -0.85
C ALA A 167 20.42 -4.14 0.04
N MET A 168 20.03 -5.32 0.53
CA MET A 168 20.90 -6.20 1.32
C MET A 168 22.16 -6.62 0.56
N SER A 169 22.01 -7.11 -0.67
CA SER A 169 23.13 -7.55 -1.50
C SER A 169 24.12 -6.43 -1.79
N LEU A 170 23.61 -5.24 -2.08
CA LEU A 170 24.43 -4.06 -2.33
C LEU A 170 25.09 -3.54 -1.05
N MET A 171 24.40 -3.55 0.10
CA MET A 171 24.99 -3.20 1.40
C MET A 171 26.17 -4.13 1.72
N TRP A 172 25.99 -5.45 1.51
CA TRP A 172 27.07 -6.42 1.67
C TRP A 172 28.24 -6.15 0.72
N TRP A 173 27.97 -5.94 -0.58
CA TRP A 173 28.99 -5.69 -1.58
C TRP A 173 29.73 -4.36 -1.37
N THR A 174 29.05 -3.33 -0.88
CA THR A 174 29.61 -1.98 -0.70
C THR A 174 30.14 -1.72 0.73
N ALA A 175 30.24 -2.76 1.57
CA ALA A 175 30.66 -2.64 2.96
C ALA A 175 29.85 -1.59 3.74
N ASN A 176 28.52 -1.68 3.67
CA ASN A 176 27.56 -0.80 4.34
C ASN A 176 27.54 0.66 3.85
N ASN A 177 27.84 0.90 2.58
CA ASN A 177 27.78 2.24 1.99
C ASN A 177 26.35 2.59 1.53
N TYR A 178 25.55 3.19 2.42
CA TYR A 178 24.17 3.59 2.14
C TYR A 178 24.04 4.51 0.92
N GLN A 179 24.94 5.50 0.78
CA GLN A 179 24.88 6.47 -0.32
C GLN A 179 25.03 5.78 -1.67
N LEU A 180 25.95 4.82 -1.77
CA LEU A 180 26.15 4.07 -3.01
C LEU A 180 24.94 3.20 -3.32
N VAL A 181 24.32 2.55 -2.32
CA VAL A 181 23.07 1.79 -2.51
C VAL A 181 21.93 2.69 -2.98
N PHE A 182 21.80 3.89 -2.42
CA PHE A 182 20.80 4.86 -2.87
C PHE A 182 21.05 5.34 -4.31
N TRP A 183 22.30 5.46 -4.76
CA TRP A 183 22.63 5.72 -6.17
C TRP A 183 22.16 4.58 -7.09
N PHE A 184 22.35 3.32 -6.68
CA PHE A 184 21.82 2.19 -7.45
C PHE A 184 20.29 2.21 -7.58
N ALA A 185 19.57 2.70 -6.57
CA ALA A 185 18.13 2.84 -6.61
C ALA A 185 17.64 3.88 -7.64
N VAL A 186 18.50 4.83 -8.07
CA VAL A 186 18.16 5.82 -9.10
C VAL A 186 17.88 5.14 -10.45
N LEU A 187 18.67 4.15 -10.82
CA LEU A 187 18.57 3.50 -12.14
C LEU A 187 17.19 2.91 -12.41
N PRO A 188 16.63 2.00 -11.57
CA PRO A 188 15.30 1.44 -11.84
C PRO A 188 14.19 2.50 -11.83
N ALA A 189 14.31 3.59 -11.06
CA ALA A 189 13.32 4.67 -11.09
C ALA A 189 13.24 5.34 -12.46
N PHE A 190 14.38 5.68 -13.05
CA PHE A 190 14.42 6.29 -14.39
C PHE A 190 14.02 5.30 -15.48
N VAL A 191 14.39 4.02 -15.37
CA VAL A 191 13.91 2.95 -16.26
C VAL A 191 12.39 2.86 -16.23
N SER A 192 11.78 2.92 -15.05
CA SER A 192 10.31 2.96 -14.90
C SER A 192 9.69 4.10 -15.69
N VAL A 193 10.19 5.33 -15.55
CA VAL A 193 9.68 6.50 -16.28
C VAL A 193 9.89 6.34 -17.79
N ALA A 194 11.04 5.86 -18.22
CA ALA A 194 11.34 5.61 -19.64
C ALA A 194 10.36 4.61 -20.25
N ILE A 195 10.08 3.49 -19.56
CA ILE A 195 9.09 2.49 -20.02
C ILE A 195 7.70 3.14 -20.14
N LEU A 196 7.29 3.94 -19.15
CA LEU A 196 5.99 4.61 -19.15
C LEU A 196 5.83 5.56 -20.35
N VAL A 197 6.85 6.36 -20.61
CA VAL A 197 6.83 7.35 -21.70
C VAL A 197 6.84 6.68 -23.06
N LEU A 198 7.71 5.67 -23.26
CA LEU A 198 7.99 5.08 -24.56
C LEU A 198 6.96 3.99 -24.95
N PHE A 199 6.54 3.15 -24.01
CA PHE A 199 5.77 1.93 -24.32
C PHE A 199 4.31 1.98 -23.93
N VAL A 200 3.88 2.90 -23.05
CA VAL A 200 2.47 3.05 -22.67
C VAL A 200 1.81 4.06 -23.60
N ARG A 201 0.73 3.64 -24.26
CA ARG A 201 -0.08 4.54 -25.11
C ARG A 201 -1.37 4.90 -24.39
N GLU A 202 -1.75 6.17 -24.43
CA GLU A 202 -3.03 6.63 -23.88
C GLU A 202 -4.14 6.30 -24.88
N PRO A 203 -5.16 5.52 -24.49
CA PRO A 203 -6.29 5.26 -25.36
C PRO A 203 -7.09 6.54 -25.58
N LYS A 204 -7.56 6.77 -26.81
CA LYS A 204 -8.48 7.86 -27.12
C LYS A 204 -9.85 7.49 -26.52
N LEU A 205 -10.18 8.00 -25.37
CA LEU A 205 -11.49 7.82 -24.77
C LEU A 205 -12.51 8.75 -25.42
N PRO A 206 -13.74 8.27 -25.75
CA PRO A 206 -14.81 9.16 -26.17
C PRO A 206 -15.10 10.19 -25.05
N ALA A 207 -15.35 11.43 -25.44
CA ALA A 207 -15.65 12.54 -24.51
C ALA A 207 -17.04 12.39 -23.83
N THR A 208 -17.33 11.26 -23.21
CA THR A 208 -18.61 10.97 -22.54
C THR A 208 -18.47 10.97 -21.03
N SER A 209 -17.71 11.84 -20.46
CA SER A 209 -17.63 11.95 -19.01
C SER A 209 -18.47 13.12 -18.52
N ARG A 210 -19.61 12.80 -17.88
CA ARG A 210 -20.25 13.73 -16.97
C ARG A 210 -19.19 14.17 -15.96
N PRO A 211 -19.02 15.49 -15.68
CA PRO A 211 -18.06 15.94 -14.69
C PRO A 211 -18.41 15.28 -13.35
N ARG A 212 -17.61 14.31 -12.90
CA ARG A 212 -17.72 13.78 -11.54
C ARG A 212 -17.43 14.92 -10.58
N LYS A 213 -18.36 15.17 -9.68
CA LYS A 213 -18.16 16.11 -8.58
C LYS A 213 -16.93 15.69 -7.78
N LEU A 214 -16.23 16.66 -7.19
CA LEU A 214 -15.13 16.37 -6.26
C LEU A 214 -15.64 15.41 -5.18
N PRO A 215 -14.92 14.31 -4.88
CA PRO A 215 -15.30 13.43 -3.79
C PRO A 215 -15.33 14.21 -2.48
N LEU A 216 -16.19 13.82 -1.54
CA LEU A 216 -16.30 14.37 -0.19
C LEU A 216 -17.22 15.61 -0.04
N SER A 217 -18.30 15.72 -0.80
CA SER A 217 -19.32 16.71 -0.49
C SER A 217 -20.08 16.31 0.79
N LYS A 218 -20.43 17.29 1.65
CA LYS A 218 -21.21 17.05 2.89
C LYS A 218 -22.51 16.32 2.62
N ALA A 219 -23.19 16.61 1.51
CA ALA A 219 -24.43 15.97 1.12
C ALA A 219 -24.25 14.48 0.76
N GLU A 220 -23.13 14.13 0.13
CA GLU A 220 -22.82 12.72 -0.17
C GLU A 220 -22.43 11.95 1.08
N LEU A 221 -21.65 12.56 1.98
CA LEU A 221 -21.27 11.95 3.26
C LEU A 221 -22.48 11.67 4.16
N ALA A 222 -23.49 12.54 4.14
CA ALA A 222 -24.74 12.33 4.90
C ALA A 222 -25.57 11.13 4.39
N ARG A 223 -25.38 10.70 3.13
CA ARG A 223 -26.04 9.53 2.53
C ARG A 223 -25.34 8.21 2.88
N LEU A 224 -24.13 8.26 3.43
CA LEU A 224 -23.43 7.08 3.92
C LEU A 224 -24.08 6.64 5.24
N GLY A 225 -24.65 5.44 5.26
CA GLY A 225 -25.41 4.93 6.39
C GLY A 225 -24.56 4.65 7.64
N THR A 226 -25.21 4.43 8.76
CA THR A 226 -24.57 4.15 10.07
C THR A 226 -23.60 2.96 10.01
N ARG A 227 -23.94 1.92 9.24
CA ARG A 227 -23.08 0.74 9.01
C ARG A 227 -21.71 1.13 8.44
N TYR A 228 -21.65 2.04 7.48
CA TYR A 228 -20.42 2.55 6.90
C TYR A 228 -19.54 3.22 7.97
N TRP A 229 -20.12 4.08 8.81
CA TRP A 229 -19.38 4.80 9.85
C TRP A 229 -18.87 3.87 10.95
N TRP A 230 -19.57 2.79 11.27
CA TRP A 230 -19.05 1.75 12.15
C TRP A 230 -17.83 1.04 11.56
N ILE A 231 -17.87 0.69 10.28
CA ILE A 231 -16.73 0.07 9.57
C ILE A 231 -15.55 1.04 9.53
N ILE A 232 -15.79 2.34 9.30
CA ILE A 232 -14.75 3.38 9.39
C ILE A 232 -14.13 3.41 10.79
N GLY A 233 -14.92 3.47 11.84
CA GLY A 233 -14.44 3.49 13.22
C GLY A 233 -13.54 2.29 13.56
N ILE A 234 -13.95 1.10 13.15
CA ILE A 234 -13.17 -0.13 13.32
C ILE A 234 -11.88 -0.06 12.48
N GLY A 235 -11.97 0.40 11.21
CA GLY A 235 -10.81 0.59 10.35
C GLY A 235 -9.80 1.59 10.90
N LEU A 236 -10.25 2.65 11.57
CA LEU A 236 -9.38 3.62 12.26
C LEU A 236 -8.69 2.99 13.46
N ALA A 237 -9.41 2.28 14.33
CA ALA A 237 -8.82 1.58 15.46
C ALA A 237 -7.79 0.53 15.01
N PHE A 238 -8.09 -0.21 13.94
CA PHE A 238 -7.17 -1.15 13.32
C PHE A 238 -5.93 -0.45 12.73
N THR A 239 -6.11 0.72 12.12
CA THR A 239 -4.99 1.48 11.54
C THR A 239 -4.08 2.03 12.65
N LEU A 240 -4.62 2.40 13.81
CA LEU A 240 -3.81 2.80 14.98
C LEU A 240 -2.95 1.65 15.53
N ALA A 241 -3.38 0.39 15.35
CA ALA A 241 -2.59 -0.79 15.70
C ALA A 241 -1.46 -1.06 14.68
N ARG A 242 -1.56 -0.49 13.47
CA ARG A 242 -0.62 -0.71 12.35
C ARG A 242 0.19 0.55 12.07
N PHE A 243 1.21 0.80 12.86
CA PHE A 243 2.19 1.84 12.57
C PHE A 243 3.09 1.49 11.37
N SER A 244 3.98 2.41 10.97
CA SER A 244 4.87 2.21 9.81
C SER A 244 5.75 0.96 9.95
N GLU A 245 5.96 0.25 8.84
CA GLU A 245 6.89 -0.90 8.75
C GLU A 245 8.34 -0.53 9.09
N ALA A 246 8.67 0.77 9.10
CA ALA A 246 9.94 1.29 9.58
C ALA A 246 10.29 0.81 11.00
N PHE A 247 9.29 0.64 11.87
CA PHE A 247 9.50 0.14 13.24
C PHE A 247 9.89 -1.35 13.29
N LEU A 248 9.49 -2.16 12.30
CA LEU A 248 9.97 -3.54 12.17
C LEU A 248 11.46 -3.56 11.81
N ILE A 249 11.89 -2.67 10.92
CA ILE A 249 13.30 -2.50 10.53
C ILE A 249 14.14 -2.05 11.73
N LEU A 250 13.65 -1.05 12.49
CA LEU A 250 14.30 -0.58 13.71
C LEU A 250 14.33 -1.67 14.81
N ARG A 251 13.28 -2.51 14.88
CA ARG A 251 13.25 -3.65 15.80
C ARG A 251 14.33 -4.68 15.47
N ALA A 252 14.61 -4.92 14.18
CA ALA A 252 15.71 -5.76 13.75
C ALA A 252 17.07 -5.21 14.23
N GLN A 253 17.28 -3.92 14.08
CA GLN A 253 18.49 -3.27 14.59
C GLN A 253 18.59 -3.39 16.13
N ALA A 254 17.49 -3.22 16.86
CA ALA A 254 17.45 -3.37 18.30
C ALA A 254 17.72 -4.81 18.81
N THR A 255 17.64 -5.85 17.93
CA THR A 255 18.07 -7.22 18.26
C THR A 255 19.57 -7.44 18.10
N GLY A 256 20.32 -6.43 17.66
CA GLY A 256 21.75 -6.56 17.33
C GLY A 256 22.02 -7.10 15.92
N LEU A 257 21.00 -7.16 15.06
CA LEU A 257 21.19 -7.53 13.66
C LEU A 257 21.98 -6.44 12.95
N GLU A 258 23.01 -6.84 12.19
CA GLU A 258 23.79 -5.88 11.40
C GLU A 258 22.90 -5.10 10.42
N PRO A 259 23.19 -3.82 10.19
CA PRO A 259 22.36 -2.94 9.36
C PRO A 259 22.05 -3.50 7.96
N MET A 260 23.00 -4.23 7.35
CA MET A 260 22.82 -4.82 6.03
C MET A 260 21.72 -5.89 5.99
N TRP A 261 21.45 -6.59 7.10
CA TRP A 261 20.45 -7.64 7.20
C TRP A 261 19.07 -7.16 7.67
N ALA A 262 18.97 -5.93 8.18
CA ALA A 262 17.70 -5.42 8.68
C ALA A 262 16.59 -5.38 7.62
N PRO A 263 16.84 -5.13 6.32
CA PRO A 263 15.81 -5.25 5.29
C PRO A 263 15.19 -6.65 5.15
N ALA A 264 15.83 -7.70 5.70
CA ALA A 264 15.28 -9.05 5.68
C ALA A 264 13.92 -9.15 6.36
N VAL A 265 13.59 -8.26 7.31
CA VAL A 265 12.26 -8.21 7.94
C VAL A 265 11.17 -7.94 6.90
N LEU A 266 11.41 -7.08 5.91
CA LEU A 266 10.45 -6.80 4.84
C LEU A 266 10.31 -8.00 3.89
N VAL A 267 11.39 -8.73 3.65
CA VAL A 267 11.38 -9.95 2.84
C VAL A 267 10.55 -11.04 3.52
N VAL A 268 10.80 -11.31 4.80
CA VAL A 268 10.04 -12.30 5.59
C VAL A 268 8.57 -11.91 5.68
N MET A 269 8.29 -10.64 5.99
CA MET A 269 6.93 -10.10 6.05
C MET A 269 6.21 -10.25 4.71
N GLY A 270 6.84 -9.83 3.62
CA GLY A 270 6.29 -9.90 2.27
C GLY A 270 6.03 -11.34 1.81
N LEU A 271 6.92 -12.28 2.17
CA LEU A 271 6.74 -13.71 1.88
C LEU A 271 5.54 -14.26 2.65
N ALA A 272 5.45 -14.01 3.95
CA ALA A 272 4.32 -14.45 4.77
C ALA A 272 3.00 -13.86 4.28
N TYR A 273 2.98 -12.57 3.91
CA TYR A 273 1.84 -11.91 3.28
C TYR A 273 1.43 -12.59 1.97
N SER A 274 2.37 -12.81 1.05
CA SER A 274 2.09 -13.39 -0.27
C SER A 274 1.55 -14.82 -0.15
N LEU A 275 2.11 -15.63 0.74
CA LEU A 275 1.66 -17.00 0.99
C LEU A 275 0.27 -17.07 1.65
N SER A 276 -0.08 -16.09 2.47
CA SER A 276 -1.37 -16.06 3.18
C SER A 276 -2.50 -15.37 2.40
N ALA A 277 -2.18 -14.45 1.49
CA ALA A 277 -3.19 -13.65 0.80
C ALA A 277 -4.15 -14.49 -0.06
N TYR A 278 -3.64 -15.48 -0.80
CA TYR A 278 -4.49 -16.36 -1.60
C TYR A 278 -5.36 -17.30 -0.74
N PRO A 279 -4.82 -18.06 0.24
CA PRO A 279 -5.66 -18.85 1.16
C PRO A 279 -6.70 -18.00 1.91
N ALA A 280 -6.35 -16.82 2.38
CA ALA A 280 -7.27 -15.90 3.05
C ALA A 280 -8.40 -15.45 2.09
N GLY A 281 -8.07 -15.18 0.83
CA GLY A 281 -9.05 -14.87 -0.21
C GLY A 281 -10.05 -16.01 -0.43
N VAL A 282 -9.59 -17.22 -0.62
CA VAL A 282 -10.45 -18.42 -0.76
C VAL A 282 -11.30 -18.65 0.49
N LEU A 283 -10.72 -18.42 1.68
CA LEU A 283 -11.43 -18.59 2.94
C LEU A 283 -12.52 -17.52 3.13
N SER A 284 -12.33 -16.32 2.57
CA SER A 284 -13.32 -15.23 2.61
C SER A 284 -14.62 -15.55 1.85
N ASP A 285 -14.57 -16.48 0.90
CA ASP A 285 -15.76 -16.96 0.18
C ASP A 285 -16.56 -18.02 0.99
N ARG A 286 -15.92 -18.64 1.99
CA ARG A 286 -16.49 -19.75 2.78
C ARG A 286 -16.83 -19.39 4.22
N MET A 287 -16.15 -18.37 4.77
CA MET A 287 -16.33 -17.89 6.15
C MET A 287 -16.97 -16.50 6.16
N ARG A 288 -17.57 -16.15 7.30
CA ARG A 288 -18.02 -14.77 7.51
C ARG A 288 -16.81 -13.83 7.50
N LYS A 289 -16.88 -12.74 6.75
CA LYS A 289 -15.82 -11.74 6.62
C LYS A 289 -15.34 -11.21 7.98
N MET A 290 -16.28 -11.09 8.94
CA MET A 290 -16.00 -10.65 10.30
C MET A 290 -15.15 -11.64 11.10
N ASP A 291 -15.38 -12.94 10.95
CA ASP A 291 -14.59 -13.99 11.63
C ASP A 291 -13.17 -14.02 11.08
N LEU A 292 -13.02 -13.86 9.77
CA LEU A 292 -11.74 -13.79 9.10
C LEU A 292 -10.93 -12.55 9.53
N LEU A 293 -11.62 -11.41 9.66
CA LEU A 293 -11.00 -10.17 10.15
C LEU A 293 -10.54 -10.32 11.61
N LEU A 294 -11.32 -11.01 12.47
CA LEU A 294 -10.93 -11.34 13.84
C LEU A 294 -9.68 -12.21 13.90
N ILE A 295 -9.56 -13.21 13.01
CA ILE A 295 -8.34 -14.02 12.90
C ILE A 295 -7.13 -13.11 12.54
N GLY A 296 -7.28 -12.24 11.55
CA GLY A 296 -6.23 -11.31 11.18
C GLY A 296 -5.81 -10.36 12.31
N VAL A 297 -6.79 -9.84 13.08
CA VAL A 297 -6.52 -8.98 14.25
C VAL A 297 -5.84 -9.79 15.37
N ALA A 298 -6.26 -11.04 15.61
CA ALA A 298 -5.60 -11.92 16.58
C ALA A 298 -4.14 -12.21 16.20
N LEU A 299 -3.86 -12.43 14.91
CA LEU A 299 -2.50 -12.58 14.40
C LEU A 299 -1.66 -11.32 14.62
N LEU A 300 -2.24 -10.12 14.45
CA LEU A 300 -1.57 -8.85 14.73
C LEU A 300 -1.25 -8.70 16.21
N ILE A 301 -2.20 -9.02 17.11
CA ILE A 301 -1.96 -9.02 18.56
C ILE A 301 -0.81 -9.96 18.92
N ALA A 302 -0.82 -11.18 18.37
CA ALA A 302 0.25 -12.15 18.60
C ALA A 302 1.60 -11.65 18.05
N ALA A 303 1.62 -11.05 16.87
CA ALA A 303 2.81 -10.46 16.26
C ALA A 303 3.41 -9.38 17.15
N ASP A 304 2.59 -8.44 17.61
CA ASP A 304 3.01 -7.33 18.45
C ASP A 304 3.52 -7.81 19.81
N LEU A 305 2.83 -8.76 20.46
CA LEU A 305 3.30 -9.33 21.73
C LEU A 305 4.62 -10.08 21.57
N VAL A 306 4.80 -10.83 20.49
CA VAL A 306 6.07 -11.51 20.19
C VAL A 306 7.17 -10.48 19.95
N LEU A 307 6.94 -9.44 19.17
CA LEU A 307 7.91 -8.38 18.89
C LEU A 307 8.26 -7.58 20.15
N ALA A 308 7.31 -7.40 21.08
CA ALA A 308 7.54 -6.70 22.33
C ALA A 308 8.36 -7.53 23.32
N PHE A 309 8.03 -8.82 23.51
CA PHE A 309 8.46 -9.58 24.68
C PHE A 309 9.36 -10.78 24.37
N VAL A 310 9.39 -11.28 23.13
CA VAL A 310 10.28 -12.40 22.77
C VAL A 310 11.63 -11.86 22.26
N PRO A 311 12.74 -12.13 22.98
CA PRO A 311 14.05 -11.61 22.60
C PRO A 311 14.67 -12.36 21.42
N GLY A 312 15.69 -11.75 20.82
CA GLY A 312 16.55 -12.36 19.81
C GLY A 312 15.93 -12.51 18.43
N LEU A 313 16.67 -13.12 17.54
CA LEU A 313 16.29 -13.29 16.12
C LEU A 313 15.08 -14.19 15.92
N ALA A 314 14.88 -15.19 16.79
CA ALA A 314 13.71 -16.07 16.71
C ALA A 314 12.41 -15.29 17.00
N GLY A 315 12.40 -14.43 18.02
CA GLY A 315 11.28 -13.54 18.30
C GLY A 315 11.02 -12.53 17.17
N LEU A 316 12.07 -11.94 16.64
CA LEU A 316 11.97 -11.05 15.49
C LEU A 316 11.35 -11.78 14.28
N GLY A 317 11.91 -12.92 13.88
CA GLY A 317 11.46 -13.68 12.71
C GLY A 317 10.00 -14.14 12.85
N LEU A 318 9.63 -14.70 14.02
CA LEU A 318 8.25 -15.12 14.29
C LEU A 318 7.28 -13.94 14.28
N GLY A 319 7.62 -12.85 14.97
CA GLY A 319 6.77 -11.66 15.03
C GLY A 319 6.55 -11.02 13.66
N VAL A 320 7.61 -10.89 12.86
CA VAL A 320 7.53 -10.37 11.49
C VAL A 320 6.72 -11.29 10.57
N ALA A 321 6.88 -12.61 10.69
CA ALA A 321 6.08 -13.57 9.93
C ALA A 321 4.58 -13.47 10.29
N LEU A 322 4.25 -13.38 11.59
CA LEU A 322 2.87 -13.15 12.05
C LEU A 322 2.33 -11.80 11.56
N TRP A 323 3.17 -10.75 11.50
CA TRP A 323 2.79 -9.46 10.93
C TRP A 323 2.46 -9.59 9.43
N GLY A 324 3.25 -10.33 8.65
CA GLY A 324 2.94 -10.62 7.26
C GLY A 324 1.64 -11.43 7.09
N LEU A 325 1.43 -12.45 7.91
CA LEU A 325 0.21 -13.25 7.90
C LEU A 325 -1.04 -12.39 8.15
N HIS A 326 -1.04 -11.54 9.19
CA HIS A 326 -2.20 -10.69 9.46
C HIS A 326 -2.57 -9.80 8.28
N MET A 327 -1.58 -9.30 7.52
CA MET A 327 -1.83 -8.48 6.33
C MET A 327 -2.63 -9.26 5.28
N GLY A 328 -2.27 -10.52 5.04
CA GLY A 328 -2.99 -11.38 4.11
C GLY A 328 -4.47 -11.58 4.49
N PHE A 329 -4.75 -11.68 5.80
CA PHE A 329 -6.11 -11.86 6.30
C PHE A 329 -6.92 -10.56 6.39
N THR A 330 -6.31 -9.38 6.34
CA THR A 330 -7.03 -8.13 6.66
C THR A 330 -7.12 -7.15 5.49
N GLN A 331 -6.08 -6.99 4.67
CA GLN A 331 -6.03 -5.90 3.68
C GLN A 331 -7.16 -5.94 2.64
N GLY A 332 -7.48 -7.13 2.11
CA GLY A 332 -8.56 -7.28 1.14
C GLY A 332 -9.96 -7.10 1.75
N LEU A 333 -10.14 -7.53 3.01
CA LEU A 333 -11.45 -7.56 3.65
C LEU A 333 -12.01 -6.18 3.96
N PHE A 334 -11.18 -5.23 4.41
CA PHE A 334 -11.65 -3.86 4.63
C PHE A 334 -12.18 -3.23 3.35
N ASN A 335 -11.53 -3.46 2.21
CA ASN A 335 -12.01 -2.95 0.93
C ASN A 335 -13.37 -3.53 0.56
N VAL A 336 -13.59 -4.83 0.81
CA VAL A 336 -14.88 -5.47 0.57
C VAL A 336 -15.96 -4.90 1.50
N LEU A 337 -15.67 -4.76 2.80
CA LEU A 337 -16.62 -4.19 3.77
C LEU A 337 -17.04 -2.75 3.42
N ILE A 338 -16.09 -1.91 2.99
CA ILE A 338 -16.37 -0.55 2.52
C ILE A 338 -17.27 -0.57 1.27
N ALA A 339 -16.91 -1.43 0.27
CA ALA A 339 -17.70 -1.55 -0.95
C ALA A 339 -19.13 -2.01 -0.70
N ASP A 340 -19.33 -2.94 0.25
CA ASP A 340 -20.63 -3.51 0.60
C ASP A 340 -21.49 -2.57 1.47
N SER A 341 -20.85 -1.63 2.20
CA SER A 341 -21.54 -0.69 3.09
C SER A 341 -21.98 0.61 2.41
N ALA A 342 -21.43 0.91 1.23
CA ALA A 342 -21.69 2.15 0.52
C ALA A 342 -22.62 1.94 -0.68
N PRO A 343 -23.58 2.88 -0.94
CA PRO A 343 -24.36 2.90 -2.16
C PRO A 343 -23.46 2.87 -3.41
N ALA A 344 -23.91 2.20 -4.48
CA ALA A 344 -23.10 1.98 -5.68
C ALA A 344 -22.59 3.29 -6.33
N ASP A 345 -23.41 4.35 -6.27
CA ASP A 345 -23.09 5.70 -6.77
C ASP A 345 -22.12 6.48 -5.87
N LEU A 346 -21.94 6.07 -4.60
CA LEU A 346 -21.08 6.71 -3.61
C LEU A 346 -19.82 5.92 -3.23
N ARG A 347 -19.57 4.77 -3.86
CA ARG A 347 -18.38 3.94 -3.54
C ARG A 347 -17.07 4.71 -3.64
N GLY A 348 -16.92 5.58 -4.65
CA GLY A 348 -15.73 6.42 -4.79
C GLY A 348 -15.54 7.38 -3.62
N THR A 349 -16.62 8.03 -3.17
CA THR A 349 -16.63 8.91 -1.98
C THR A 349 -16.30 8.13 -0.71
N ALA A 350 -16.89 6.92 -0.55
CA ALA A 350 -16.64 6.05 0.59
C ALA A 350 -15.17 5.62 0.68
N PHE A 351 -14.58 5.13 -0.41
CA PHE A 351 -13.15 4.80 -0.43
C PHE A 351 -12.27 6.02 -0.21
N GLY A 352 -12.62 7.18 -0.80
CA GLY A 352 -11.89 8.43 -0.59
C GLY A 352 -11.86 8.84 0.88
N MET A 353 -13.02 8.82 1.56
CA MET A 353 -13.11 9.14 2.99
C MET A 353 -12.34 8.11 3.85
N PHE A 354 -12.45 6.81 3.54
CA PHE A 354 -11.69 5.76 4.22
C PHE A 354 -10.19 6.00 4.12
N HIS A 355 -9.66 6.24 2.92
CA HIS A 355 -8.22 6.50 2.72
C HIS A 355 -7.75 7.80 3.39
N LEU A 356 -8.58 8.84 3.38
CA LEU A 356 -8.26 10.09 4.07
C LEU A 356 -8.13 9.88 5.59
N LEU A 357 -9.13 9.25 6.20
CA LEU A 357 -9.17 9.05 7.64
C LEU A 357 -8.12 8.04 8.11
N THR A 358 -7.93 6.94 7.38
CA THR A 358 -6.87 5.96 7.71
C THR A 358 -5.47 6.53 7.47
N GLY A 359 -5.28 7.42 6.50
CA GLY A 359 -4.02 8.15 6.33
C GLY A 359 -3.67 9.01 7.54
N VAL A 360 -4.65 9.77 8.09
CA VAL A 360 -4.47 10.54 9.31
C VAL A 360 -4.24 9.61 10.53
N ALA A 361 -4.99 8.53 10.63
CA ALA A 361 -4.80 7.55 11.71
C ALA A 361 -3.40 6.91 11.67
N LEU A 362 -2.87 6.60 10.48
CA LEU A 362 -1.52 6.04 10.30
C LEU A 362 -0.43 7.04 10.72
N LEU A 363 -0.62 8.33 10.43
CA LEU A 363 0.25 9.38 10.94
C LEU A 363 0.27 9.39 12.47
N LEU A 364 -0.91 9.41 13.11
CA LEU A 364 -1.02 9.37 14.56
C LEU A 364 -0.41 8.09 15.15
N ALA A 365 -0.67 6.95 14.55
CA ALA A 365 -0.10 5.66 14.95
C ALA A 365 1.43 5.70 14.94
N SER A 366 2.04 6.24 13.87
CA SER A 366 3.50 6.31 13.75
C SER A 366 4.13 7.31 14.71
N ILE A 367 3.45 8.43 15.01
CA ILE A 367 3.90 9.39 16.03
C ILE A 367 3.85 8.75 17.42
N ILE A 368 2.74 8.10 17.77
CA ILE A 368 2.57 7.40 19.06
C ILE A 368 3.63 6.30 19.20
N ALA A 369 3.84 5.50 18.16
CA ALA A 369 4.82 4.43 18.14
C ALA A 369 6.25 4.97 18.37
N GLY A 370 6.63 6.05 17.69
CA GLY A 370 7.93 6.67 17.84
C GLY A 370 8.13 7.30 19.23
N ALA A 371 7.11 7.99 19.78
CA ALA A 371 7.15 8.57 21.10
C ALA A 371 7.29 7.50 22.20
N LEU A 372 6.57 6.39 22.08
CA LEU A 372 6.68 5.26 23.01
C LEU A 372 8.04 4.56 22.90
N TRP A 373 8.59 4.48 21.67
CA TRP A 373 9.92 3.92 21.48
C TRP A 373 11.00 4.74 22.20
N ASP A 374 10.98 6.06 22.03
CA ASP A 374 11.96 6.95 22.66
C ASP A 374 11.78 7.00 24.19
N ALA A 375 10.53 6.86 24.71
CA ALA A 375 10.24 6.93 26.14
C ALA A 375 10.50 5.62 26.90
N ILE A 376 10.08 4.47 26.36
CA ILE A 376 10.08 3.17 27.05
C ILE A 376 10.62 2.01 26.19
N GLY A 377 11.21 2.33 25.02
CA GLY A 377 11.80 1.36 24.11
C GLY A 377 10.78 0.69 23.18
N PHE A 378 11.29 -0.20 22.35
CA PHE A 378 10.46 -0.94 21.37
C PHE A 378 9.32 -1.72 22.00
N GLN A 379 9.48 -2.20 23.25
CA GLN A 379 8.43 -2.90 23.99
C GLN A 379 7.16 -2.05 24.10
N GLY A 380 7.31 -0.76 24.41
CA GLY A 380 6.19 0.17 24.49
C GLY A 380 5.45 0.35 23.16
N THR A 381 6.19 0.46 22.06
CA THR A 381 5.62 0.59 20.72
C THR A 381 4.76 -0.62 20.36
N PHE A 382 5.30 -1.83 20.45
CA PHE A 382 4.58 -3.04 20.06
C PHE A 382 3.49 -3.41 21.08
N ALA A 383 3.67 -3.18 22.38
CA ALA A 383 2.61 -3.37 23.36
C ALA A 383 1.40 -2.43 23.10
N ALA A 384 1.65 -1.18 22.73
CA ALA A 384 0.58 -0.26 22.36
C ALA A 384 -0.15 -0.73 21.08
N GLY A 385 0.58 -1.25 20.07
CA GLY A 385 0.00 -1.89 18.88
C GLY A 385 -0.95 -3.02 19.28
N ALA A 386 -0.51 -3.94 20.14
CA ALA A 386 -1.34 -5.02 20.67
C ALA A 386 -2.60 -4.50 21.41
N CYS A 387 -2.49 -3.41 22.18
CA CYS A 387 -3.63 -2.78 22.85
C CYS A 387 -4.65 -2.22 21.84
N PHE A 388 -4.22 -1.47 20.83
CA PHE A 388 -5.11 -0.94 19.78
C PHE A 388 -5.74 -2.07 18.96
N ALA A 389 -4.98 -3.14 18.66
CA ALA A 389 -5.53 -4.33 18.00
C ALA A 389 -6.56 -5.03 18.91
N GLY A 390 -6.33 -5.09 20.22
CA GLY A 390 -7.29 -5.59 21.21
C GLY A 390 -8.59 -4.79 21.22
N LEU A 391 -8.51 -3.45 21.20
CA LEU A 391 -9.67 -2.57 21.08
C LEU A 391 -10.44 -2.82 19.76
N THR A 392 -9.71 -3.05 18.66
CA THR A 392 -10.30 -3.41 17.37
C THR A 392 -11.04 -4.74 17.47
N ALA A 393 -10.44 -5.77 18.09
CA ALA A 393 -11.09 -7.07 18.27
C ALA A 393 -12.37 -6.96 19.11
N ILE A 394 -12.34 -6.20 20.22
CA ILE A 394 -13.52 -5.94 21.05
C ILE A 394 -14.62 -5.24 20.27
N SER A 395 -14.28 -4.21 19.49
CA SER A 395 -15.22 -3.47 18.65
C SER A 395 -15.89 -4.37 17.59
N LEU A 396 -15.10 -5.27 16.96
CA LEU A 396 -15.60 -6.28 16.03
C LEU A 396 -16.54 -7.28 16.71
N LEU A 397 -16.22 -7.74 17.91
CA LEU A 397 -17.07 -8.66 18.67
C LEU A 397 -18.40 -8.01 19.09
N ILE A 398 -18.37 -6.74 19.48
CA ILE A 398 -19.60 -5.98 19.79
C ILE A 398 -20.46 -5.86 18.54
N LEU A 399 -19.89 -5.43 17.40
CA LEU A 399 -20.62 -5.28 16.15
C LEU A 399 -21.20 -6.61 15.68
N ARG A 400 -20.47 -7.71 15.83
CA ARG A 400 -20.96 -9.07 15.53
C ARG A 400 -22.19 -9.45 16.37
N ARG A 401 -22.27 -9.00 17.62
CA ARG A 401 -23.41 -9.29 18.53
C ARG A 401 -24.64 -8.44 18.21
N THR A 402 -24.43 -7.16 17.90
CA THR A 402 -25.52 -6.18 17.68
C THR A 402 -26.17 -6.30 16.30
N HIS A 403 -25.41 -6.73 15.28
CA HIS A 403 -25.88 -6.80 13.90
C HIS A 403 -25.78 -8.22 13.30
N ARG A 404 -26.13 -9.24 14.06
CA ARG A 404 -26.07 -10.67 13.65
C ARG A 404 -26.77 -10.99 12.33
N ALA A 405 -27.78 -10.20 11.94
CA ALA A 405 -28.59 -10.42 10.73
C ALA A 405 -28.04 -9.71 9.47
N GLU A 406 -27.08 -8.78 9.62
CA GLU A 406 -26.62 -7.91 8.53
C GLU A 406 -25.21 -8.21 8.04
N PHE A 407 -24.47 -9.11 8.73
CA PHE A 407 -23.09 -9.52 8.44
C PHE A 407 -23.00 -11.06 8.41
#